data_a93fc3cd2a9eba4c9bf3b66e9aba9b4e
#
_entry.id   a93fc3cd2a9eba4c9bf3b66e9aba9b4e
#
_cell.length_a   1.000
_cell.length_b   1.000
_cell.length_c   1.000
_cell.angle_alpha   90.00
_cell.angle_beta   90.00
_cell.angle_gamma   90.00
#
_symmetry.space_group_name_H-M   'P 1'
#
loop_
_entity.id
_entity.type
_entity.pdbx_description
1 polymer ?
#
loop_
_entity_poly.entity_id
_entity_poly.type
_entity_poly.pdbx_seq_one_letter_code
_entity_poly.pdbx_strand_id
1 'polypeptide(L)'
;MVRVRSSEGKRRGPGRLVAWCLLCAALMALGIGLGLWQWERAAGKRDYLANLAEAPTLNMPGTLPPDGSRLSLEGVFQADETLYLDNRMLGNRLGVAVLTPFVDVEGQRWLVERGFLETGVSRQAPYAATPKGLVSLSGDWQADGRRTPRFGDNLEGTRLQRIELGAWDEEFSFAGWLHQRQGPGHLEDWWTPNVMPPERHLAYALQWWGLSLVALLALLFGGRRLYRDLCAAGVTSAERSIVDMSARQER
;
A
#
# COMPACT_ATOMS: atom_id res chain seq x y z
N MET A 1 61.16 12.22 35.30
CA MET A 1 60.14 11.20 35.65
C MET A 1 59.10 11.16 34.55
N VAL A 2 59.32 10.34 33.51
CA VAL A 2 58.44 10.25 32.32
C VAL A 2 57.45 9.11 32.56
N ARG A 3 56.17 9.46 32.69
CA ARG A 3 55.07 8.50 32.85
C ARG A 3 54.72 7.90 31.48
N VAL A 4 55.21 6.68 31.21
CA VAL A 4 54.78 5.90 30.04
C VAL A 4 53.34 5.48 30.27
N ARG A 5 52.41 6.09 29.51
CA ARG A 5 51.01 5.64 29.42
C ARG A 5 51.00 4.33 28.63
N SER A 6 50.88 3.21 29.32
CA SER A 6 50.53 1.94 28.71
C SER A 6 49.12 2.03 28.15
N SER A 7 48.99 2.12 26.83
CA SER A 7 47.71 1.94 26.13
C SER A 7 47.32 0.45 26.23
N GLU A 8 46.49 0.10 27.22
CA GLU A 8 45.81 -1.18 27.26
C GLU A 8 44.91 -1.33 26.02
N GLY A 9 45.44 -1.96 25.02
CA GLY A 9 44.67 -2.38 23.84
C GLY A 9 43.55 -3.34 24.28
N LYS A 10 42.34 -2.81 24.38
CA LYS A 10 41.12 -3.57 24.73
C LYS A 10 41.01 -4.81 23.82
N ARG A 11 41.31 -5.99 24.37
CA ARG A 11 41.28 -7.28 23.64
C ARG A 11 39.93 -7.45 22.97
N ARG A 12 39.93 -7.49 21.63
CA ARG A 12 38.74 -7.74 20.81
C ARG A 12 38.41 -9.23 20.91
N GLY A 13 37.56 -9.61 21.88
CA GLY A 13 37.19 -11.01 22.15
C GLY A 13 36.30 -11.65 21.05
N PRO A 14 36.15 -13.00 21.06
CA PRO A 14 35.34 -13.75 20.10
C PRO A 14 33.88 -13.29 20.03
N GLY A 15 33.35 -12.68 21.08
CA GLY A 15 32.00 -12.14 21.10
C GLY A 15 31.71 -11.08 20.02
N ARG A 16 32.74 -10.34 19.55
CA ARG A 16 32.57 -9.37 18.45
C ARG A 16 32.35 -10.06 17.10
N LEU A 17 33.04 -11.18 16.85
CA LEU A 17 32.82 -11.98 15.64
C LEU A 17 31.41 -12.57 15.63
N VAL A 18 30.98 -13.15 16.74
CA VAL A 18 29.63 -13.72 16.88
C VAL A 18 28.58 -12.64 16.69
N ALA A 19 28.71 -11.48 17.35
CA ALA A 19 27.77 -10.37 17.21
C ALA A 19 27.69 -9.86 15.76
N TRP A 20 28.84 -9.75 15.06
CA TRP A 20 28.91 -9.37 13.66
C TRP A 20 28.18 -10.37 12.76
N CYS A 21 28.45 -11.65 12.94
CA CYS A 21 27.80 -12.71 12.16
C CYS A 21 26.28 -12.75 12.38
N LEU A 22 25.83 -12.62 13.63
CA LEU A 22 24.41 -12.57 13.96
C LEU A 22 23.72 -11.33 13.36
N LEU A 23 24.37 -10.16 13.43
CA LEU A 23 23.83 -8.93 12.82
C LEU A 23 23.70 -9.09 11.31
N CYS A 24 24.74 -9.55 10.61
CA CYS A 24 24.70 -9.73 9.16
C CYS A 24 23.66 -10.79 8.76
N ALA A 25 23.57 -11.90 9.49
CA ALA A 25 22.58 -12.94 9.24
C ALA A 25 21.14 -12.42 9.45
N ALA A 26 20.90 -11.63 10.49
CA ALA A 26 19.60 -11.02 10.75
C ALA A 26 19.21 -10.01 9.64
N LEU A 27 20.14 -9.15 9.22
CA LEU A 27 19.91 -8.21 8.11
C LEU A 27 19.65 -8.92 6.79
N MET A 28 20.37 -10.00 6.50
CA MET A 28 20.17 -10.83 5.31
C MET A 28 18.79 -11.50 5.34
N ALA A 29 18.40 -12.11 6.44
CA ALA A 29 17.09 -12.75 6.59
C ALA A 29 15.95 -11.73 6.46
N LEU A 30 16.09 -10.55 7.08
CA LEU A 30 15.12 -9.46 6.97
C LEU A 30 14.97 -9.00 5.51
N GLY A 31 16.08 -8.77 4.81
CA GLY A 31 16.04 -8.31 3.42
C GLY A 31 15.46 -9.35 2.46
N ILE A 32 15.76 -10.66 2.67
CA ILE A 32 15.13 -11.73 1.90
C ILE A 32 13.61 -11.75 2.15
N GLY A 33 13.19 -11.72 3.41
CA GLY A 33 11.76 -11.76 3.77
C GLY A 33 10.98 -10.57 3.23
N LEU A 34 11.51 -9.34 3.36
CA LEU A 34 10.87 -8.14 2.82
C LEU A 34 10.86 -8.13 1.29
N GLY A 35 11.90 -8.65 0.64
CA GLY A 35 11.94 -8.82 -0.81
C GLY A 35 10.87 -9.79 -1.32
N LEU A 36 10.71 -10.94 -0.67
CA LEU A 36 9.65 -11.92 -0.99
C LEU A 36 8.25 -11.32 -0.76
N TRP A 37 8.03 -10.63 0.35
CA TRP A 37 6.77 -9.95 0.62
C TRP A 37 6.42 -8.92 -0.46
N GLN A 38 7.40 -8.11 -0.92
CA GLN A 38 7.19 -7.16 -2.01
C GLN A 38 6.88 -7.86 -3.33
N TRP A 39 7.55 -8.98 -3.61
CA TRP A 39 7.30 -9.78 -4.80
C TRP A 39 5.87 -10.34 -4.84
N GLU A 40 5.41 -10.92 -3.73
CA GLU A 40 4.03 -11.41 -3.59
C GLU A 40 3.01 -10.28 -3.75
N ARG A 41 3.33 -9.10 -3.19
CA ARG A 41 2.49 -7.91 -3.34
C ARG A 41 2.39 -7.47 -4.80
N ALA A 42 3.50 -7.51 -5.56
CA ALA A 42 3.51 -7.22 -6.99
C ALA A 42 2.69 -8.24 -7.79
N ALA A 43 2.78 -9.53 -7.47
CA ALA A 43 1.98 -10.58 -8.10
C ALA A 43 0.48 -10.35 -7.89
N GLY A 44 0.03 -10.20 -6.64
CA GLY A 44 -1.38 -9.95 -6.33
C GLY A 44 -1.94 -8.67 -6.98
N LYS A 45 -1.08 -7.64 -7.20
CA LYS A 45 -1.50 -6.44 -7.95
C LYS A 45 -1.66 -6.70 -9.44
N ARG A 46 -0.79 -7.51 -10.05
CA ARG A 46 -0.92 -7.92 -11.46
C ARG A 46 -2.19 -8.74 -11.68
N ASP A 47 -2.44 -9.70 -10.80
CA ASP A 47 -3.64 -10.54 -10.87
C ASP A 47 -4.92 -9.71 -10.73
N TYR A 48 -4.93 -8.74 -9.79
CA TYR A 48 -6.06 -7.82 -9.65
C TYR A 48 -6.30 -6.99 -10.93
N LEU A 49 -5.24 -6.41 -11.52
CA LEU A 49 -5.37 -5.63 -12.75
C LEU A 49 -5.78 -6.50 -13.96
N ALA A 50 -5.29 -7.74 -14.03
CA ALA A 50 -5.70 -8.69 -15.06
C ALA A 50 -7.20 -9.03 -14.92
N ASN A 51 -7.66 -9.30 -13.70
CA ASN A 51 -9.08 -9.57 -13.44
C ASN A 51 -9.96 -8.38 -13.81
N LEU A 52 -9.53 -7.13 -13.55
CA LEU A 52 -10.26 -5.94 -13.99
C LEU A 52 -10.30 -5.81 -15.51
N ALA A 53 -9.19 -6.16 -16.20
CA ALA A 53 -9.12 -6.07 -17.67
C ALA A 53 -10.00 -7.14 -18.36
N GLU A 54 -10.18 -8.31 -17.73
CA GLU A 54 -10.99 -9.43 -18.20
C GLU A 54 -12.43 -9.40 -17.68
N ALA A 55 -12.78 -8.39 -16.85
CA ALA A 55 -14.08 -8.30 -16.22
C ALA A 55 -15.21 -8.22 -17.26
N PRO A 56 -16.34 -8.92 -17.06
CA PRO A 56 -17.41 -9.02 -18.05
C PRO A 56 -18.13 -7.68 -18.25
N THR A 57 -18.70 -7.52 -19.44
CA THR A 57 -19.71 -6.49 -19.70
C THR A 57 -21.10 -7.09 -19.48
N LEU A 58 -21.88 -6.50 -18.59
CA LEU A 58 -23.20 -6.99 -18.20
C LEU A 58 -24.24 -5.89 -18.42
N ASN A 59 -25.41 -6.30 -18.90
CA ASN A 59 -26.58 -5.43 -19.07
C ASN A 59 -27.57 -5.75 -17.96
N MET A 60 -27.92 -4.75 -17.14
CA MET A 60 -28.90 -4.87 -16.03
C MET A 60 -28.81 -6.22 -15.28
N PRO A 61 -27.70 -6.48 -14.58
CA PRO A 61 -27.50 -7.77 -13.95
C PRO A 61 -28.42 -7.93 -12.73
N GLY A 62 -29.16 -9.05 -12.67
CA GLY A 62 -30.06 -9.41 -11.56
C GLY A 62 -29.33 -9.99 -10.34
N THR A 63 -28.00 -10.11 -10.39
CA THR A 63 -27.16 -10.63 -9.30
C THR A 63 -25.96 -9.74 -9.09
N LEU A 64 -25.32 -9.85 -7.92
CA LEU A 64 -24.11 -9.06 -7.60
C LEU A 64 -23.04 -9.21 -8.70
N PRO A 65 -22.69 -8.11 -9.40
CA PRO A 65 -21.67 -8.16 -10.45
C PRO A 65 -20.28 -8.43 -9.85
N PRO A 66 -19.41 -9.16 -10.55
CA PRO A 66 -17.99 -9.24 -10.21
C PRO A 66 -17.35 -7.85 -10.18
N ASP A 67 -16.38 -7.64 -9.27
CA ASP A 67 -15.62 -6.39 -9.18
C ASP A 67 -14.92 -6.07 -10.51
N GLY A 68 -15.01 -4.81 -10.96
CA GLY A 68 -14.47 -4.36 -12.24
C GLY A 68 -15.38 -4.61 -13.45
N SER A 69 -16.55 -5.27 -13.30
CA SER A 69 -17.49 -5.47 -14.39
C SER A 69 -17.91 -4.14 -15.01
N ARG A 70 -18.00 -4.10 -16.35
CA ARG A 70 -18.63 -2.98 -17.04
C ARG A 70 -20.13 -3.20 -17.11
N LEU A 71 -20.90 -2.28 -16.51
CA LEU A 71 -22.35 -2.36 -16.48
C LEU A 71 -22.98 -1.35 -17.45
N SER A 72 -24.10 -1.75 -18.05
CA SER A 72 -25.03 -0.87 -18.73
C SER A 72 -26.38 -0.95 -18.03
N LEU A 73 -26.88 0.19 -17.57
CA LEU A 73 -28.13 0.31 -16.82
C LEU A 73 -29.07 1.29 -17.54
N GLU A 74 -30.37 1.02 -17.45
CA GLU A 74 -31.43 1.92 -17.91
C GLU A 74 -32.37 2.20 -16.73
N GLY A 75 -32.65 3.47 -16.41
CA GLY A 75 -33.46 3.80 -15.25
C GLY A 75 -33.54 5.29 -14.98
N VAL A 76 -33.79 5.66 -13.72
CA VAL A 76 -34.02 7.03 -13.28
C VAL A 76 -33.16 7.37 -12.07
N PHE A 77 -32.48 8.50 -12.11
CA PHE A 77 -31.74 9.05 -10.98
C PHE A 77 -32.68 9.58 -9.88
N GLN A 78 -32.33 9.33 -8.62
CA GLN A 78 -33.02 9.89 -7.46
C GLN A 78 -32.28 11.19 -7.03
N ALA A 79 -32.61 12.29 -7.70
CA ALA A 79 -31.87 13.55 -7.59
C ALA A 79 -31.81 14.12 -6.16
N ASP A 80 -32.93 13.97 -5.42
CA ASP A 80 -33.08 14.52 -4.07
C ASP A 80 -32.21 13.80 -3.02
N GLU A 81 -31.69 12.63 -3.35
CA GLU A 81 -30.84 11.81 -2.49
C GLU A 81 -29.35 11.89 -2.88
N THR A 82 -28.97 12.87 -3.68
CA THR A 82 -27.57 13.06 -4.07
C THR A 82 -26.73 13.49 -2.87
N LEU A 83 -25.65 12.73 -2.61
CA LEU A 83 -24.59 13.03 -1.67
C LEU A 83 -23.27 13.27 -2.39
N TYR A 84 -22.32 13.87 -1.70
CA TYR A 84 -21.07 14.31 -2.29
C TYR A 84 -19.89 13.76 -1.47
N LEU A 85 -19.08 12.93 -2.08
CA LEU A 85 -17.87 12.41 -1.46
C LEU A 85 -16.81 13.51 -1.39
N ASP A 86 -16.52 13.99 -0.20
CA ASP A 86 -15.69 15.17 0.06
C ASP A 86 -14.21 14.93 -0.15
N ASN A 87 -13.45 16.03 -0.29
CA ASN A 87 -12.00 16.04 -0.36
C ASN A 87 -11.44 15.15 -1.48
N ARG A 88 -11.98 15.33 -2.70
CA ARG A 88 -11.46 14.65 -3.91
C ARG A 88 -10.59 15.62 -4.69
N MET A 89 -9.51 15.06 -5.28
CA MET A 89 -8.56 15.83 -6.08
C MET A 89 -8.54 15.28 -7.51
N LEU A 90 -8.62 16.20 -8.48
CA LEU A 90 -8.37 15.90 -9.88
C LEU A 90 -7.25 16.82 -10.40
N GLY A 91 -6.06 16.30 -10.55
CA GLY A 91 -4.86 17.11 -10.71
C GLY A 91 -4.65 18.03 -9.50
N ASN A 92 -4.66 19.35 -9.74
CA ASN A 92 -4.54 20.39 -8.69
C ASN A 92 -5.87 20.99 -8.28
N ARG A 93 -7.00 20.46 -8.77
CA ARG A 93 -8.36 20.97 -8.46
C ARG A 93 -8.94 20.18 -7.29
N LEU A 94 -9.41 20.91 -6.27
CA LEU A 94 -10.10 20.35 -5.12
C LEU A 94 -11.61 20.36 -5.38
N GLY A 95 -12.28 19.27 -5.04
CA GLY A 95 -13.72 19.15 -5.24
C GLY A 95 -14.30 17.92 -4.53
N VAL A 96 -15.38 17.45 -5.09
CA VAL A 96 -16.17 16.32 -4.58
C VAL A 96 -16.45 15.32 -5.70
N ALA A 97 -16.67 14.04 -5.37
CA ALA A 97 -17.30 13.11 -6.30
C ALA A 97 -18.82 13.07 -6.03
N VAL A 98 -19.60 13.08 -7.09
CA VAL A 98 -21.06 13.15 -7.01
C VAL A 98 -21.65 11.73 -6.96
N LEU A 99 -22.36 11.43 -5.89
CA LEU A 99 -22.99 10.14 -5.61
C LEU A 99 -24.50 10.29 -5.69
N THR A 100 -25.14 9.65 -6.66
CA THR A 100 -26.60 9.72 -6.84
C THR A 100 -27.18 8.31 -6.93
N PRO A 101 -28.17 7.96 -6.11
CA PRO A 101 -28.92 6.71 -6.29
C PRO A 101 -29.61 6.67 -7.64
N PHE A 102 -29.71 5.47 -8.19
CA PHE A 102 -30.28 5.20 -9.49
C PHE A 102 -31.17 3.96 -9.40
N VAL A 103 -32.41 4.05 -9.84
CA VAL A 103 -33.35 2.92 -9.88
C VAL A 103 -33.52 2.50 -11.33
N ASP A 104 -33.14 1.26 -11.62
CA ASP A 104 -33.26 0.73 -12.95
C ASP A 104 -34.72 0.32 -13.31
N VAL A 105 -34.94 -0.04 -14.55
CA VAL A 105 -36.28 -0.45 -15.04
C VAL A 105 -36.78 -1.75 -14.43
N GLU A 106 -35.91 -2.54 -13.80
CA GLU A 106 -36.25 -3.76 -13.07
C GLU A 106 -36.52 -3.47 -11.57
N GLY A 107 -36.39 -2.21 -11.15
CA GLY A 107 -36.63 -1.77 -9.79
C GLY A 107 -35.42 -1.98 -8.86
N GLN A 108 -34.25 -2.35 -9.39
CA GLN A 108 -33.05 -2.47 -8.59
C GLN A 108 -32.45 -1.09 -8.32
N ARG A 109 -31.99 -0.90 -7.09
CA ARG A 109 -31.40 0.35 -6.63
C ARG A 109 -29.88 0.27 -6.61
N TRP A 110 -29.23 1.14 -7.37
CA TRP A 110 -27.79 1.23 -7.55
C TRP A 110 -27.26 2.54 -6.98
N LEU A 111 -26.06 2.55 -6.43
CA LEU A 111 -25.33 3.79 -6.19
C LEU A 111 -24.46 4.10 -7.40
N VAL A 112 -24.62 5.29 -7.98
CA VAL A 112 -23.85 5.76 -9.13
C VAL A 112 -22.96 6.92 -8.71
N GLU A 113 -21.66 6.75 -8.87
CA GLU A 113 -20.67 7.81 -8.79
C GLU A 113 -20.53 8.43 -10.18
N ARG A 114 -21.02 9.68 -10.29
CA ARG A 114 -21.22 10.37 -11.58
C ARG A 114 -19.98 11.11 -12.07
N GLY A 115 -18.93 11.23 -11.24
CA GLY A 115 -17.71 11.91 -11.57
C GLY A 115 -17.38 13.08 -10.64
N PHE A 116 -16.38 13.86 -11.01
CA PHE A 116 -15.82 14.96 -10.24
C PHE A 116 -16.57 16.29 -10.48
N LEU A 117 -16.81 17.01 -9.38
CA LEU A 117 -17.31 18.37 -9.38
C LEU A 117 -16.33 19.25 -8.60
N GLU A 118 -15.76 20.24 -9.26
CA GLU A 118 -14.86 21.20 -8.61
C GLU A 118 -15.62 22.11 -7.64
N THR A 119 -15.16 22.22 -6.42
CA THR A 119 -15.72 23.11 -5.38
C THR A 119 -14.69 24.06 -4.80
N GLY A 120 -13.41 23.83 -5.08
CA GLY A 120 -12.31 24.52 -4.41
C GLY A 120 -12.35 24.29 -2.89
N VAL A 121 -11.89 25.26 -2.13
CA VAL A 121 -11.90 25.25 -0.66
C VAL A 121 -13.25 25.67 -0.04
N SER A 122 -14.25 25.93 -0.86
CA SER A 122 -15.59 26.36 -0.40
C SER A 122 -16.29 25.23 0.36
N ARG A 123 -16.89 25.57 1.50
CA ARG A 123 -17.76 24.70 2.29
C ARG A 123 -19.25 24.86 1.98
N GLN A 124 -19.60 25.66 0.95
CA GLN A 124 -20.99 25.73 0.48
C GLN A 124 -21.46 24.37 0.01
N ALA A 125 -22.78 24.13 0.12
CA ALA A 125 -23.38 22.88 -0.36
C ALA A 125 -23.11 22.73 -1.87
N PRO A 126 -22.48 21.62 -2.32
CA PRO A 126 -22.27 21.39 -3.73
C PRO A 126 -23.61 21.18 -4.44
N TYR A 127 -23.64 21.49 -5.72
CA TYR A 127 -24.80 21.22 -6.55
C TYR A 127 -24.37 20.68 -7.92
N ALA A 128 -24.90 19.51 -8.27
CA ALA A 128 -24.75 18.92 -9.59
C ALA A 128 -26.13 18.70 -10.21
N ALA A 129 -26.38 19.29 -11.37
CA ALA A 129 -27.61 19.05 -12.10
C ALA A 129 -27.78 17.54 -12.40
N THR A 130 -28.94 16.98 -12.09
CA THR A 130 -29.25 15.57 -12.31
C THR A 130 -30.26 15.44 -13.45
N PRO A 131 -30.00 14.55 -14.44
CA PRO A 131 -30.95 14.29 -15.52
C PRO A 131 -32.29 13.77 -14.98
N LYS A 132 -33.38 14.19 -15.63
CA LYS A 132 -34.73 13.76 -15.30
C LYS A 132 -35.20 12.72 -16.29
N GLY A 133 -36.08 11.84 -15.84
CA GLY A 133 -36.70 10.79 -16.66
C GLY A 133 -35.77 9.60 -16.91
N LEU A 134 -36.20 8.75 -17.83
CA LEU A 134 -35.47 7.51 -18.17
C LEU A 134 -34.19 7.83 -18.93
N VAL A 135 -33.07 7.30 -18.47
CA VAL A 135 -31.75 7.46 -19.08
C VAL A 135 -31.01 6.12 -19.11
N SER A 136 -30.18 5.95 -20.14
CA SER A 136 -29.21 4.84 -20.21
C SER A 136 -27.83 5.34 -19.85
N LEU A 137 -27.13 4.60 -19.01
CA LEU A 137 -25.76 4.91 -18.60
C LEU A 137 -24.90 3.64 -18.58
N SER A 138 -23.59 3.82 -18.66
CA SER A 138 -22.64 2.74 -18.45
C SER A 138 -21.47 3.17 -17.60
N GLY A 139 -20.83 2.21 -16.94
CA GLY A 139 -19.73 2.47 -16.05
C GLY A 139 -19.04 1.20 -15.56
N ASP A 140 -18.05 1.40 -14.69
CA ASP A 140 -17.27 0.34 -14.09
C ASP A 140 -17.77 0.07 -12.67
N TRP A 141 -18.14 -1.18 -12.39
CA TRP A 141 -18.62 -1.57 -11.07
C TRP A 141 -17.49 -1.77 -10.08
N GLN A 142 -17.64 -1.20 -8.92
CA GLN A 142 -16.77 -1.44 -7.77
C GLN A 142 -17.58 -2.04 -6.63
N ALA A 143 -17.25 -3.28 -6.25
CA ALA A 143 -17.83 -3.93 -5.08
C ALA A 143 -17.31 -3.25 -3.78
N ASP A 144 -18.19 -3.11 -2.78
CA ASP A 144 -17.80 -2.59 -1.46
C ASP A 144 -16.99 -3.64 -0.70
N GLY A 145 -15.68 -3.54 -0.76
CA GLY A 145 -14.75 -4.49 -0.13
C GLY A 145 -13.69 -3.85 0.77
N ARG A 146 -13.65 -2.52 0.89
CA ARG A 146 -12.60 -1.82 1.63
C ARG A 146 -13.18 -0.96 2.75
N ARG A 147 -12.98 -1.38 3.99
CA ARG A 147 -13.23 -0.52 5.15
C ARG A 147 -12.12 0.50 5.28
N THR A 148 -12.39 1.74 4.89
CA THR A 148 -11.49 2.87 5.13
C THR A 148 -11.72 3.38 6.56
N PRO A 149 -10.68 3.66 7.36
CA PRO A 149 -10.85 4.32 8.65
C PRO A 149 -11.59 5.64 8.50
N ARG A 150 -12.48 5.97 9.44
CA ARG A 150 -13.13 7.28 9.50
C ARG A 150 -12.68 8.04 10.74
N PHE A 151 -12.68 9.35 10.63
CA PHE A 151 -12.38 10.26 11.73
C PHE A 151 -13.62 11.14 11.96
N GLY A 152 -14.34 10.90 13.05
CA GLY A 152 -15.59 11.61 13.37
C GLY A 152 -16.82 11.11 12.61
N ASP A 153 -17.80 11.99 12.44
CA ASP A 153 -19.05 11.69 11.72
C ASP A 153 -18.79 11.60 10.22
N ASN A 154 -19.42 10.61 9.57
CA ASN A 154 -19.22 10.37 8.14
C ASN A 154 -19.95 11.37 7.26
N LEU A 155 -21.10 11.89 7.73
CA LEU A 155 -21.98 12.78 6.98
C LEU A 155 -22.01 14.18 7.64
N GLU A 156 -21.69 15.21 6.86
CA GLU A 156 -21.82 16.63 7.23
C GLU A 156 -22.69 17.33 6.18
N GLY A 157 -23.94 17.58 6.52
CA GLY A 157 -24.94 18.06 5.56
C GLY A 157 -25.12 17.05 4.43
N THR A 158 -24.72 17.39 3.20
CA THR A 158 -24.74 16.50 2.03
C THR A 158 -23.37 15.92 1.68
N ARG A 159 -22.34 16.14 2.51
CA ARG A 159 -20.96 15.70 2.25
C ARG A 159 -20.62 14.45 3.04
N LEU A 160 -20.09 13.43 2.37
CA LEU A 160 -19.56 12.19 2.95
C LEU A 160 -18.04 12.23 2.97
N GLN A 161 -17.41 11.75 4.04
CA GLN A 161 -15.96 11.54 4.07
C GLN A 161 -15.56 10.26 3.32
N ARG A 162 -16.40 9.21 3.40
CA ARG A 162 -16.25 7.94 2.67
C ARG A 162 -17.61 7.45 2.19
N ILE A 163 -17.62 6.65 1.14
CA ILE A 163 -18.82 5.97 0.70
C ILE A 163 -19.21 4.94 1.77
N GLU A 164 -20.42 5.06 2.28
CA GLU A 164 -21.05 4.15 3.24
C GLU A 164 -22.51 4.03 2.83
N LEU A 165 -22.93 2.87 2.33
CA LEU A 165 -24.27 2.68 1.75
C LEU A 165 -25.39 2.97 2.74
N GLY A 166 -25.15 2.78 4.04
CA GLY A 166 -26.08 3.14 5.11
C GLY A 166 -26.24 4.65 5.37
N ALA A 167 -25.64 5.52 4.56
CA ALA A 167 -25.88 6.97 4.62
C ALA A 167 -27.19 7.41 3.89
N TRP A 168 -27.79 6.49 3.16
CA TRP A 168 -29.11 6.66 2.51
C TRP A 168 -30.18 5.88 3.27
N ASP A 169 -31.40 6.40 3.31
CA ASP A 169 -32.51 5.80 4.03
C ASP A 169 -32.98 4.48 3.42
N GLU A 170 -32.89 4.36 2.10
CA GLU A 170 -33.28 3.15 1.36
C GLU A 170 -32.06 2.28 1.04
N GLU A 171 -32.21 0.97 1.16
CA GLU A 171 -31.17 -0.01 0.86
C GLU A 171 -30.87 -0.11 -0.64
N PHE A 172 -29.62 -0.31 -0.97
CA PHE A 172 -29.16 -0.63 -2.31
C PHE A 172 -29.26 -2.14 -2.59
N SER A 173 -29.60 -2.51 -3.83
CA SER A 173 -29.73 -3.92 -4.21
C SER A 173 -28.41 -4.69 -4.11
N PHE A 174 -27.29 -3.99 -4.27
CA PHE A 174 -25.96 -4.59 -4.24
C PHE A 174 -24.97 -3.72 -3.44
N ALA A 175 -24.07 -4.40 -2.73
CA ALA A 175 -23.02 -3.74 -1.96
C ALA A 175 -21.88 -3.29 -2.87
N GLY A 176 -21.93 -2.02 -3.30
CA GLY A 176 -20.96 -1.42 -4.20
C GLY A 176 -21.51 -0.16 -4.88
N TRP A 177 -20.77 0.35 -5.83
CA TRP A 177 -21.17 1.52 -6.62
C TRP A 177 -20.63 1.44 -8.05
N LEU A 178 -21.32 2.10 -8.96
CA LEU A 178 -20.96 2.21 -10.35
C LEU A 178 -20.25 3.54 -10.61
N HIS A 179 -19.02 3.50 -11.09
CA HIS A 179 -18.33 4.67 -11.63
C HIS A 179 -18.85 4.94 -13.03
N GLN A 180 -19.71 5.94 -13.19
CA GLN A 180 -20.29 6.27 -14.50
C GLN A 180 -19.18 6.70 -15.46
N ARG A 181 -19.20 6.14 -16.68
CA ARG A 181 -18.27 6.47 -17.76
C ARG A 181 -18.96 7.12 -18.94
N GLN A 182 -20.23 6.79 -19.16
CA GLN A 182 -21.00 7.32 -20.27
C GLN A 182 -22.47 7.52 -19.88
N GLY A 183 -23.14 8.34 -20.65
CA GLY A 183 -24.58 8.61 -20.51
C GLY A 183 -24.88 9.95 -19.84
N PRO A 184 -26.15 10.35 -19.84
CA PRO A 184 -26.60 11.61 -19.21
C PRO A 184 -26.21 11.67 -17.73
N GLY A 185 -25.81 12.86 -17.27
CA GLY A 185 -25.42 13.10 -15.89
C GLY A 185 -23.97 12.76 -15.56
N HIS A 186 -23.22 12.19 -16.49
CA HIS A 186 -21.78 11.97 -16.36
C HIS A 186 -21.07 13.33 -16.23
N LEU A 187 -20.15 13.39 -15.27
CA LEU A 187 -19.26 14.51 -14.99
C LEU A 187 -17.83 14.14 -15.40
N GLU A 188 -16.87 14.92 -14.92
CA GLU A 188 -15.48 14.67 -15.27
C GLU A 188 -14.93 13.39 -14.60
N ASP A 189 -14.31 12.53 -15.37
CA ASP A 189 -13.67 11.30 -14.86
C ASP A 189 -12.52 11.65 -13.91
N TRP A 190 -12.59 11.20 -12.68
CA TRP A 190 -11.52 11.37 -11.69
C TRP A 190 -11.04 10.06 -11.11
N TRP A 191 -11.95 9.10 -11.01
CA TRP A 191 -11.63 7.84 -10.40
C TRP A 191 -10.86 6.93 -11.35
N THR A 192 -9.76 6.43 -10.85
CA THR A 192 -9.01 5.31 -11.44
C THR A 192 -8.74 4.29 -10.34
N PRO A 193 -8.66 2.98 -10.67
CA PRO A 193 -8.25 1.99 -9.68
C PRO A 193 -6.95 2.43 -9.00
N ASN A 194 -7.03 2.85 -7.73
CA ASN A 194 -5.87 3.35 -6.99
C ASN A 194 -5.00 2.16 -6.56
N VAL A 195 -4.22 1.67 -7.51
CA VAL A 195 -3.32 0.55 -7.31
C VAL A 195 -1.91 1.05 -7.54
N MET A 196 -1.06 0.98 -6.50
CA MET A 196 0.38 1.20 -6.70
C MET A 196 0.86 0.27 -7.82
N PRO A 197 1.51 0.78 -8.89
CA PRO A 197 1.96 -0.04 -9.99
C PRO A 197 2.80 -1.23 -9.51
N PRO A 198 2.57 -2.45 -10.03
CA PRO A 198 3.33 -3.65 -9.64
C PRO A 198 4.84 -3.47 -9.77
N GLU A 199 5.28 -2.66 -10.74
CA GLU A 199 6.70 -2.36 -11.02
C GLU A 199 7.39 -1.68 -9.82
N ARG A 200 6.67 -0.85 -9.06
CA ARG A 200 7.22 -0.22 -7.85
C ARG A 200 7.50 -1.25 -6.77
N HIS A 201 6.61 -2.22 -6.58
CA HIS A 201 6.83 -3.32 -5.66
C HIS A 201 8.02 -4.19 -6.08
N LEU A 202 8.18 -4.45 -7.38
CA LEU A 202 9.34 -5.17 -7.91
C LEU A 202 10.65 -4.41 -7.68
N ALA A 203 10.65 -3.08 -7.88
CA ALA A 203 11.82 -2.26 -7.59
C ALA A 203 12.21 -2.33 -6.11
N TYR A 204 11.24 -2.28 -5.19
CA TYR A 204 11.50 -2.48 -3.75
C TYR A 204 11.98 -3.89 -3.43
N ALA A 205 11.46 -4.93 -4.08
CA ALA A 205 11.96 -6.30 -3.89
C ALA A 205 13.45 -6.40 -4.26
N LEU A 206 13.83 -5.84 -5.41
CA LEU A 206 15.23 -5.80 -5.85
C LEU A 206 16.13 -5.03 -4.90
N GLN A 207 15.65 -3.90 -4.33
CA GLN A 207 16.39 -3.15 -3.31
C GLN A 207 16.64 -3.98 -2.05
N TRP A 208 15.63 -4.68 -1.54
CA TRP A 208 15.76 -5.54 -0.36
C TRP A 208 16.72 -6.71 -0.60
N TRP A 209 16.63 -7.36 -1.77
CA TRP A 209 17.57 -8.44 -2.13
C TRP A 209 18.99 -7.91 -2.35
N GLY A 210 19.15 -6.70 -2.91
CA GLY A 210 20.44 -6.03 -3.00
C GLY A 210 21.07 -5.75 -1.63
N LEU A 211 20.28 -5.27 -0.65
CA LEU A 211 20.73 -5.09 0.73
C LEU A 211 21.10 -6.43 1.39
N SER A 212 20.36 -7.50 1.11
CA SER A 212 20.71 -8.85 1.59
C SER A 212 22.04 -9.33 1.03
N LEU A 213 22.29 -9.07 -0.25
CA LEU A 213 23.60 -9.39 -0.89
C LEU A 213 24.73 -8.60 -0.23
N VAL A 214 24.54 -7.31 0.02
CA VAL A 214 25.53 -6.50 0.74
C VAL A 214 25.80 -7.05 2.15
N ALA A 215 24.76 -7.46 2.88
CA ALA A 215 24.90 -8.08 4.19
C ALA A 215 25.67 -9.40 4.11
N LEU A 216 25.43 -10.22 3.08
CA LEU A 216 26.19 -11.46 2.80
C LEU A 216 27.66 -11.17 2.54
N LEU A 217 27.98 -10.21 1.68
CA LEU A 217 29.35 -9.80 1.40
C LEU A 217 30.04 -9.26 2.64
N ALA A 218 29.35 -8.45 3.44
CA ALA A 218 29.85 -7.96 4.73
C ALA A 218 30.13 -9.10 5.71
N LEU A 219 29.25 -10.12 5.75
CA LEU A 219 29.46 -11.33 6.55
C LEU A 219 30.75 -12.07 6.10
N LEU A 220 30.90 -12.31 4.80
CA LEU A 220 32.02 -13.06 4.25
C LEU A 220 33.36 -12.32 4.44
N PHE A 221 33.43 -11.07 4.05
CA PHE A 221 34.68 -10.29 4.11
C PHE A 221 34.98 -9.79 5.52
N GLY A 222 34.01 -9.23 6.22
CA GLY A 222 34.15 -8.77 7.59
C GLY A 222 34.40 -9.91 8.56
N GLY A 223 33.68 -11.02 8.42
CA GLY A 223 33.88 -12.22 9.21
C GLY A 223 35.28 -12.81 9.04
N ARG A 224 35.76 -12.94 7.79
CA ARG A 224 37.14 -13.42 7.52
C ARG A 224 38.21 -12.51 8.13
N ARG A 225 38.01 -11.18 8.08
CA ARG A 225 38.95 -10.24 8.68
C ARG A 225 38.97 -10.37 10.19
N LEU A 226 37.80 -10.35 10.83
CA LEU A 226 37.68 -10.52 12.28
C LEU A 226 38.24 -11.85 12.77
N TYR A 227 38.02 -12.94 12.04
CA TYR A 227 38.58 -14.26 12.35
C TYR A 227 40.11 -14.26 12.29
N ARG A 228 40.70 -13.66 11.24
CA ARG A 228 42.17 -13.55 11.13
C ARG A 228 42.78 -12.75 12.29
N ASP A 229 42.12 -11.62 12.67
CA ASP A 229 42.57 -10.79 13.79
C ASP A 229 42.54 -11.56 15.12
N LEU A 230 41.55 -12.45 15.31
CA LEU A 230 41.45 -13.31 16.49
C LEU A 230 42.53 -14.38 16.51
N CYS A 231 42.81 -15.04 15.37
CA CYS A 231 43.90 -16.05 15.27
C CYS A 231 45.27 -15.41 15.54
N ALA A 232 45.54 -14.24 14.96
CA ALA A 232 46.78 -13.50 15.19
C ALA A 232 46.99 -13.11 16.70
N ALA A 233 45.89 -12.67 17.33
CA ALA A 233 45.91 -12.33 18.76
C ALA A 233 46.12 -13.58 19.66
N GLY A 234 45.65 -14.74 19.24
CA GLY A 234 45.87 -16.02 19.95
C GLY A 234 47.31 -16.47 19.89
N VAL A 235 47.98 -16.38 18.74
CA VAL A 235 49.40 -16.75 18.56
C VAL A 235 50.31 -15.88 19.43
N THR A 236 50.12 -14.54 19.37
CA THR A 236 50.95 -13.62 20.20
C THR A 236 50.73 -13.79 21.70
N SER A 237 49.56 -14.27 22.13
CA SER A 237 49.28 -14.55 23.55
C SER A 237 49.92 -15.88 24.01
N ALA A 238 50.00 -16.90 23.14
CA ALA A 238 50.70 -18.12 23.43
C ALA A 238 52.22 -17.94 23.50
N GLU A 239 52.80 -17.18 22.59
CA GLU A 239 54.25 -16.87 22.60
C GLU A 239 54.64 -16.11 23.88
N ARG A 240 53.85 -15.13 24.34
CA ARG A 240 54.13 -14.43 25.62
C ARG A 240 54.03 -15.36 26.83
N SER A 241 53.09 -16.28 26.83
CA SER A 241 52.93 -17.27 27.91
C SER A 241 54.16 -18.23 28.01
N ILE A 242 54.73 -18.63 26.86
CA ILE A 242 55.90 -19.47 26.79
C ILE A 242 57.16 -18.73 27.31
N VAL A 243 57.34 -17.47 26.89
CA VAL A 243 58.46 -16.62 27.34
C VAL A 243 58.36 -16.33 28.84
N ASP A 244 57.16 -16.12 29.38
CA ASP A 244 56.96 -15.87 30.83
C ASP A 244 57.18 -17.15 31.67
N MET A 245 56.90 -18.35 31.11
CA MET A 245 57.21 -19.62 31.77
C MET A 245 58.70 -19.92 31.77
N SER A 246 59.42 -19.68 30.66
CA SER A 246 60.90 -19.89 30.62
C SER A 246 61.64 -18.93 31.58
N ALA A 247 61.21 -17.67 31.68
CA ALA A 247 61.78 -16.71 32.61
C ALA A 247 61.52 -17.01 34.11
N ARG A 248 60.51 -17.83 34.42
CA ARG A 248 60.23 -18.32 35.80
C ARG A 248 61.02 -19.57 36.15
N GLN A 249 61.53 -20.35 35.16
CA GLN A 249 62.38 -21.53 35.41
C GLN A 249 63.84 -21.16 35.63
N GLU A 250 64.25 -19.99 35.20
CA GLU A 250 65.64 -19.46 35.41
C GLU A 250 65.85 -18.71 36.73
N ARG A 251 64.85 -18.58 37.61
CA ARG A 251 64.92 -18.01 38.94
C ARG A 251 64.80 -19.06 40.03
#